data_cc2e73995a9e9f04bb9f5a49ef07a91c
#
_entry.id   cc2e73995a9e9f04bb9f5a49ef07a91c
#
_cell.length_a   1.000
_cell.length_b   1.000
_cell.length_c   1.000
_cell.angle_alpha   90.00
_cell.angle_beta   90.00
_cell.angle_gamma   90.00
#
_symmetry.space_group_name_H-M   'P 1'
#
loop_
_entity.id
_entity.type
_entity.pdbx_description
1 polymer ?
#
loop_
_entity_poly.entity_id
_entity_poly.type
_entity_poly.pdbx_seq_one_letter_code
_entity_poly.pdbx_strand_id
1 'polypeptide(L)'
;MSNFVLINPFEVPENIDDDRFLEGWGRAADYMRSQPGFVGSELHRALSPNAKFRFVNVAEWESPQDFQAAVTSPEFRAMAAGTPPNHPALYEVVRVV
;
A
#
# COMPACT_ATOMS: atom_id res chain seq x y z
N MET A 1 -15.54 0.88 -13.02
CA MET A 1 -14.62 1.86 -12.42
C MET A 1 -14.96 2.00 -10.95
N SER A 2 -14.00 1.75 -10.09
CA SER A 2 -14.25 1.88 -8.66
C SER A 2 -14.21 3.35 -8.22
N ASN A 3 -15.07 3.69 -7.26
CA ASN A 3 -15.10 5.02 -6.67
C ASN A 3 -14.43 5.04 -5.29
N PHE A 4 -13.61 4.08 -5.03
CA PHE A 4 -12.82 4.01 -3.80
C PHE A 4 -11.37 3.68 -4.11
N VAL A 5 -10.47 4.03 -3.19
CA VAL A 5 -9.04 3.72 -3.29
C VAL A 5 -8.52 3.25 -1.95
N LEU A 6 -7.49 2.43 -1.98
CA LEU A 6 -6.68 2.15 -0.79
C LEU A 6 -5.60 3.22 -0.70
N ILE A 7 -5.47 3.83 0.47
CA ILE A 7 -4.36 4.75 0.75
C ILE A 7 -3.65 4.22 1.98
N ASN A 8 -2.33 4.02 1.84
CA ASN A 8 -1.53 3.44 2.93
C ASN A 8 -0.24 4.23 3.11
N PRO A 9 -0.18 5.15 4.09
CA PRO A 9 1.06 5.83 4.44
C PRO A 9 1.92 4.94 5.34
N PHE A 10 3.25 5.00 5.12
CA PHE A 10 4.23 4.23 5.87
C PHE A 10 5.11 5.14 6.73
N GLU A 11 5.32 4.74 8.00
CA GLU A 11 6.26 5.41 8.89
C GLU A 11 7.60 4.67 8.79
N VAL A 12 8.43 5.06 7.84
CA VAL A 12 9.70 4.37 7.58
C VAL A 12 10.78 4.96 8.48
N PRO A 13 11.39 4.16 9.38
CA PRO A 13 12.45 4.64 10.26
C PRO A 13 13.66 5.14 9.46
N GLU A 14 14.41 6.08 10.05
CA GLU A 14 15.59 6.65 9.39
C GLU A 14 16.67 5.60 9.08
N ASN A 15 16.76 4.55 9.89
CA ASN A 15 17.75 3.49 9.67
C ASN A 15 17.41 2.53 8.54
N ILE A 16 16.24 2.71 7.90
CA ILE A 16 15.84 1.96 6.71
C ILE A 16 15.93 2.92 5.53
N ASP A 17 16.85 2.65 4.60
CA ASP A 17 16.98 3.49 3.42
C ASP A 17 15.90 3.16 2.38
N ASP A 18 15.79 4.01 1.36
CA ASP A 18 14.77 3.88 0.33
C ASP A 18 14.88 2.55 -0.41
N ASP A 19 16.08 2.14 -0.77
CA ASP A 19 16.27 0.90 -1.54
C ASP A 19 15.80 -0.31 -0.76
N ARG A 20 16.08 -0.34 0.53
CA ARG A 20 15.65 -1.43 1.40
C ARG A 20 14.14 -1.48 1.53
N PHE A 21 13.52 -0.31 1.72
CA PHE A 21 12.06 -0.23 1.77
C PHE A 21 11.44 -0.69 0.45
N LEU A 22 11.95 -0.20 -0.68
CA LEU A 22 11.43 -0.52 -2.00
C LEU A 22 11.55 -2.01 -2.33
N GLU A 23 12.61 -2.66 -1.86
CA GLU A 23 12.77 -4.09 -2.03
C GLU A 23 11.67 -4.87 -1.32
N GLY A 24 11.40 -4.55 -0.06
CA GLY A 24 10.34 -5.20 0.70
C GLY A 24 8.95 -4.90 0.15
N TRP A 25 8.70 -3.65 -0.21
CA TRP A 25 7.43 -3.25 -0.81
C TRP A 25 7.21 -3.97 -2.15
N GLY A 26 8.28 -4.12 -2.94
CA GLY A 26 8.21 -4.80 -4.23
C GLY A 26 7.75 -6.25 -4.11
N ARG A 27 8.20 -6.96 -3.08
CA ARG A 27 7.77 -8.34 -2.85
C ARG A 27 6.27 -8.39 -2.53
N ALA A 28 5.78 -7.49 -1.71
CA ALA A 28 4.36 -7.41 -1.40
C ALA A 28 3.53 -7.03 -2.63
N ALA A 29 4.04 -6.11 -3.45
CA ALA A 29 3.39 -5.69 -4.68
C ALA A 29 3.28 -6.85 -5.69
N ASP A 30 4.32 -7.67 -5.80
CA ASP A 30 4.29 -8.84 -6.68
C ASP A 30 3.22 -9.84 -6.24
N TYR A 31 3.06 -10.03 -4.93
CA TYR A 31 1.99 -10.86 -4.40
C TYR A 31 0.62 -10.26 -4.73
N MET A 32 0.43 -8.97 -4.48
CA MET A 32 -0.86 -8.29 -4.71
C MET A 32 -1.28 -8.35 -6.18
N ARG A 33 -0.31 -8.22 -7.10
CA ARG A 33 -0.59 -8.28 -8.54
C ARG A 33 -1.23 -9.59 -8.97
N SER A 34 -0.98 -10.66 -8.24
CA SER A 34 -1.53 -11.99 -8.56
C SER A 34 -2.89 -12.23 -7.91
N GLN A 35 -3.39 -11.31 -7.10
CA GLN A 35 -4.64 -11.52 -6.37
C GLN A 35 -5.85 -11.10 -7.19
N PRO A 36 -6.98 -11.81 -7.06
CA PRO A 36 -8.21 -11.42 -7.73
C PRO A 36 -8.64 -10.01 -7.35
N GLY A 37 -9.06 -9.24 -8.32
CA GLY A 37 -9.58 -7.90 -8.10
C GLY A 37 -8.56 -6.79 -8.00
N PHE A 38 -7.27 -7.11 -8.01
CA PHE A 38 -6.25 -6.07 -8.01
C PHE A 38 -6.24 -5.35 -9.37
N VAL A 39 -6.34 -4.03 -9.36
CA VAL A 39 -6.34 -3.21 -10.58
C VAL A 39 -4.97 -2.56 -10.80
N GLY A 40 -4.43 -1.90 -9.80
CA GLY A 40 -3.14 -1.23 -9.93
C GLY A 40 -2.75 -0.51 -8.64
N SER A 41 -1.50 -0.06 -8.60
CA SER A 41 -0.95 0.59 -7.42
C SER A 41 0.11 1.58 -7.85
N GLU A 42 0.19 2.70 -7.12
CA GLU A 42 1.25 3.67 -7.27
C GLU A 42 1.86 3.95 -5.90
N LEU A 43 3.15 3.72 -5.78
CA LEU A 43 3.87 4.08 -4.57
C LEU A 43 4.48 5.47 -4.75
N HIS A 44 4.16 6.37 -3.82
CA HIS A 44 4.61 7.75 -3.84
C HIS A 44 5.68 7.96 -2.80
N ARG A 45 6.71 8.73 -3.15
CA ARG A 45 7.76 9.14 -2.21
C ARG A 45 7.63 10.63 -1.94
N ALA A 46 7.72 11.02 -0.67
CA ALA A 46 7.68 12.42 -0.29
C ALA A 46 8.81 13.21 -0.93
N LEU A 47 8.52 14.40 -1.42
CA LEU A 47 9.54 15.31 -1.95
C LEU A 47 10.19 16.13 -0.83
N SER A 48 9.42 16.39 0.24
CA SER A 48 9.93 17.17 1.37
C SER A 48 10.59 16.25 2.40
N PRO A 49 11.80 16.58 2.90
CA PRO A 49 12.42 15.82 3.97
C PRO A 49 11.65 15.91 5.29
N ASN A 50 10.73 16.87 5.43
CA ASN A 50 9.95 17.08 6.65
C ASN A 50 8.58 16.39 6.59
N ALA A 51 8.25 15.69 5.53
CA ALA A 51 6.98 15.00 5.42
C ALA A 51 6.88 13.91 6.48
N LYS A 52 5.72 13.79 7.12
CA LYS A 52 5.50 12.79 8.16
C LYS A 52 5.67 11.37 7.63
N PHE A 53 5.19 11.12 6.42
CA PHE A 53 5.27 9.80 5.81
C PHE A 53 6.19 9.86 4.59
N ARG A 54 7.27 9.09 4.62
CA ARG A 54 8.24 9.07 3.51
C ARG A 54 7.66 8.41 2.26
N PHE A 55 6.84 7.37 2.46
CA PHE A 55 6.18 6.65 1.37
C PHE A 55 4.69 6.53 1.61
N VAL A 56 3.91 6.67 0.54
CA VAL A 56 2.45 6.49 0.57
C VAL A 56 2.05 5.66 -0.64
N ASN A 57 1.36 4.54 -0.40
CA ASN A 57 0.83 3.70 -1.47
C ASN A 57 -0.62 4.05 -1.74
N VAL A 58 -0.96 4.21 -3.02
CA VAL A 58 -2.35 4.40 -3.46
C VAL A 58 -2.66 3.28 -4.44
N ALA A 59 -3.67 2.47 -4.14
CA ALA A 59 -4.00 1.30 -4.95
C ALA A 59 -5.48 1.25 -5.29
N GLU A 60 -5.78 0.61 -6.41
CA GLU A 60 -7.16 0.39 -6.85
C GLU A 60 -7.47 -1.09 -6.83
N TRP A 61 -8.68 -1.44 -6.39
CA TRP A 61 -9.20 -2.79 -6.36
C TRP A 61 -10.62 -2.79 -6.94
N GLU A 62 -11.02 -3.92 -7.51
CA GLU A 62 -12.38 -4.04 -8.07
C GLU A 62 -13.46 -3.95 -7.01
N SER A 63 -13.17 -4.45 -5.79
CA SER A 63 -14.11 -4.39 -4.68
C SER A 63 -13.38 -4.34 -3.34
N PRO A 64 -14.00 -3.78 -2.28
CA PRO A 64 -13.44 -3.86 -0.93
C PRO A 64 -13.23 -5.30 -0.45
N GLN A 65 -14.09 -6.22 -0.87
CA GLN A 65 -14.00 -7.63 -0.49
C GLN A 65 -12.75 -8.28 -1.06
N ASP A 66 -12.37 -7.94 -2.30
CA ASP A 66 -11.15 -8.46 -2.91
C ASP A 66 -9.92 -8.00 -2.14
N PHE A 67 -9.89 -6.72 -1.75
CA PHE A 67 -8.82 -6.18 -0.92
C PHE A 67 -8.75 -6.91 0.42
N GLN A 68 -9.88 -7.09 1.09
CA GLN A 68 -9.91 -7.78 2.39
C GLN A 68 -9.40 -9.22 2.27
N ALA A 69 -9.80 -9.93 1.24
CA ALA A 69 -9.35 -11.29 1.01
C ALA A 69 -7.83 -11.36 0.85
N ALA A 70 -7.25 -10.41 0.11
CA ALA A 70 -5.80 -10.38 -0.12
C ALA A 70 -5.02 -10.12 1.16
N VAL A 71 -5.44 -9.12 1.96
CA VAL A 71 -4.67 -8.72 3.15
C VAL A 71 -4.89 -9.61 4.36
N THR A 72 -5.91 -10.48 4.34
CA THR A 72 -6.14 -11.43 5.41
C THR A 72 -5.55 -12.80 5.14
N SER A 73 -4.96 -13.01 3.97
CA SER A 73 -4.33 -14.28 3.63
C SER A 73 -3.10 -14.56 4.50
N PRO A 74 -2.80 -15.85 4.80
CA PRO A 74 -1.58 -16.17 5.55
C PRO A 74 -0.31 -15.71 4.85
N GLU A 75 -0.27 -15.77 3.53
CA GLU A 75 0.88 -15.35 2.73
C GLU A 75 1.16 -13.86 2.92
N PHE A 76 0.12 -13.03 2.87
CA PHE A 76 0.29 -11.60 3.06
C PHE A 76 0.72 -11.28 4.48
N ARG A 77 0.12 -11.93 5.47
CA ARG A 77 0.47 -11.70 6.89
C ARG A 77 1.93 -12.01 7.16
N ALA A 78 2.46 -13.06 6.54
CA ALA A 78 3.87 -13.41 6.69
C ALA A 78 4.78 -12.33 6.10
N MET A 79 4.41 -11.76 4.95
CA MET A 79 5.18 -10.68 4.34
C MET A 79 5.08 -9.38 5.12
N ALA A 80 3.91 -9.10 5.68
CA ALA A 80 3.66 -7.86 6.41
C ALA A 80 4.37 -7.81 7.76
N ALA A 81 4.76 -8.94 8.31
CA ALA A 81 5.36 -9.01 9.64
C ALA A 81 6.63 -8.17 9.79
N GLY A 82 7.40 -7.97 8.71
CA GLY A 82 8.60 -7.14 8.73
C GLY A 82 8.40 -5.74 8.17
N THR A 83 7.18 -5.35 7.88
CA THR A 83 6.89 -4.04 7.28
C THR A 83 6.93 -2.94 8.34
N PRO A 84 7.48 -1.77 8.02
CA PRO A 84 7.39 -0.62 8.93
C PRO A 84 5.95 -0.28 9.27
N PRO A 85 5.70 0.42 10.39
CA PRO A 85 4.35 0.84 10.75
C PRO A 85 3.66 1.55 9.59
N ASN A 86 2.40 1.18 9.35
CA ASN A 86 1.65 1.74 8.24
C ASN A 86 0.16 1.82 8.62
N HIS A 87 -0.58 2.62 7.84
CA HIS A 87 -1.96 2.95 8.19
C HIS A 87 -2.88 2.77 6.97
N PRO A 88 -3.09 1.52 6.52
CA PRO A 88 -3.94 1.29 5.35
C PRO A 88 -5.42 1.51 5.67
N ALA A 89 -6.10 2.19 4.76
CA ALA A 89 -7.54 2.35 4.84
C ALA A 89 -8.13 2.52 3.45
N LEU A 90 -9.39 2.13 3.31
CA LEU A 90 -10.13 2.36 2.08
C LEU A 90 -10.85 3.71 2.19
N TYR A 91 -10.78 4.49 1.13
CA TYR A 91 -11.42 5.81 1.06
C TYR A 91 -12.30 5.88 -0.18
N GLU A 92 -13.46 6.47 -0.04
CA GLU A 92 -14.31 6.71 -1.21
C GLU A 92 -14.02 8.08 -1.80
N VAL A 93 -14.23 8.20 -3.11
CA VAL A 93 -14.13 9.50 -3.77
C VAL A 93 -15.45 10.24 -3.52
N VAL A 94 -15.38 11.33 -2.75
CA VAL A 94 -16.58 12.11 -2.42
C VAL A 94 -16.75 13.31 -3.33
N ARG A 95 -15.70 13.73 -4.03
CA ARG A 95 -15.77 14.90 -4.89
C ARG A 95 -14.62 14.92 -5.87
N VAL A 96 -14.93 15.26 -7.11
CA VAL A 96 -13.94 15.48 -8.17
C VAL A 96 -14.11 16.92 -8.67
N VAL A 97 -13.02 17.63 -8.79
CA VAL A 97 -13.02 19.02 -9.27
C VAL A 97 -12.25 19.14 -10.57
#